data_22988487c894edddc83f66413af46c33
#
_entry.id   22988487c894edddc83f66413af46c33
#
_cell.length_a   1.000
_cell.length_b   1.000
_cell.length_c   1.000
_cell.angle_alpha   90.00
_cell.angle_beta   90.00
_cell.angle_gamma   90.00
#
_symmetry.space_group_name_H-M   'P 1'
#
loop_
_entity.id
_entity.type
_entity.pdbx_description
1 polymer ?
#
loop_
_entity_poly.entity_id
_entity_poly.type
_entity_poly.pdbx_seq_one_letter_code
_entity_poly.pdbx_strand_id
1 'polypeptide(L)'
;MKDKKQLKQAINALNRIMEAELAGVVRYTHYSLMVFGYNRIPIVSWLKGNAEESLQHAQKAGEMVTLLGGHPSLKIGALLETEKHDIGDILRESLEHEKSALACYHDLLKIAEGNSVLLEEYAREMIVKEEMHVDEVNKMLRRPGDLEPFQE
;
A
#
# COMPACT_ATOMS: atom_id res chain seq x y z
N MET A 1 0.53 -22.31 -10.84
CA MET A 1 1.99 -22.46 -10.82
C MET A 1 2.34 -23.94 -10.63
N LYS A 2 3.20 -24.43 -11.48
CA LYS A 2 3.58 -25.87 -11.47
C LYS A 2 4.78 -26.15 -10.56
N ASP A 3 5.64 -25.15 -10.33
CA ASP A 3 6.84 -25.30 -9.51
C ASP A 3 6.54 -24.95 -8.05
N LYS A 4 6.83 -25.89 -7.14
CA LYS A 4 6.62 -25.70 -5.69
C LYS A 4 7.41 -24.54 -5.12
N LYS A 5 8.62 -24.28 -5.64
CA LYS A 5 9.46 -23.17 -5.20
C LYS A 5 8.82 -21.82 -5.59
N GLN A 6 8.37 -21.71 -6.83
CA GLN A 6 7.69 -20.51 -7.31
C GLN A 6 6.38 -20.27 -6.56
N LEU A 7 5.62 -21.34 -6.28
CA LEU A 7 4.39 -21.27 -5.51
C LEU A 7 4.65 -20.71 -4.12
N LYS A 8 5.68 -21.20 -3.43
CA LYS A 8 6.07 -20.71 -2.11
C LYS A 8 6.50 -19.26 -2.16
N GLN A 9 7.26 -18.86 -3.17
CA GLN A 9 7.68 -17.47 -3.36
C GLN A 9 6.47 -16.55 -3.58
N ALA A 10 5.49 -16.99 -4.37
CA ALA A 10 4.28 -16.22 -4.62
C ALA A 10 3.46 -16.03 -3.34
N ILE A 11 3.29 -17.10 -2.55
CA ILE A 11 2.59 -17.03 -1.28
C ILE A 11 3.29 -16.06 -0.32
N ASN A 12 4.61 -16.13 -0.23
CA ASN A 12 5.40 -15.23 0.61
C ASN A 12 5.26 -13.77 0.15
N ALA A 13 5.30 -13.52 -1.16
CA ALA A 13 5.13 -12.19 -1.72
C ALA A 13 3.73 -11.63 -1.42
N LEU A 14 2.69 -12.44 -1.58
CA LEU A 14 1.31 -12.06 -1.26
C LEU A 14 1.13 -11.77 0.22
N ASN A 15 1.75 -12.54 1.09
CA ASN A 15 1.71 -12.29 2.53
C ASN A 15 2.40 -10.98 2.89
N ARG A 16 3.51 -10.63 2.24
CA ARG A 16 4.15 -9.32 2.44
C ARG A 16 3.25 -8.18 1.99
N ILE A 17 2.53 -8.35 0.87
CA ILE A 17 1.54 -7.37 0.41
C ILE A 17 0.45 -7.20 1.47
N MET A 18 -0.11 -8.28 1.95
CA MET A 18 -1.16 -8.25 2.97
C MET A 18 -0.68 -7.55 4.23
N GLU A 19 0.53 -7.86 4.69
CA GLU A 19 1.14 -7.23 5.87
C GLU A 19 1.34 -5.72 5.65
N ALA A 20 1.82 -5.31 4.48
CA ALA A 20 1.99 -3.90 4.14
C ALA A 20 0.66 -3.15 4.10
N GLU A 21 -0.38 -3.76 3.51
CA GLU A 21 -1.72 -3.18 3.44
C GLU A 21 -2.36 -3.08 4.83
N LEU A 22 -2.18 -4.08 5.70
CA LEU A 22 -2.66 -4.02 7.09
C LEU A 22 -1.92 -2.94 7.88
N ALA A 23 -0.62 -2.76 7.65
CA ALA A 23 0.11 -1.63 8.21
C ALA A 23 -0.48 -0.30 7.73
N GLY A 24 -0.92 -0.23 6.47
CA GLY A 24 -1.63 0.92 5.92
C GLY A 24 -2.91 1.25 6.67
N VAL A 25 -3.70 0.23 7.01
CA VAL A 25 -4.92 0.41 7.81
C VAL A 25 -4.59 1.08 9.14
N VAL A 26 -3.58 0.59 9.84
CA VAL A 26 -3.14 1.14 11.14
C VAL A 26 -2.62 2.58 10.95
N ARG A 27 -1.75 2.81 9.97
CA ARG A 27 -1.15 4.12 9.70
C ARG A 27 -2.22 5.18 9.41
N TYR A 28 -3.09 4.91 8.43
CA TYR A 28 -4.09 5.89 8.02
C TYR A 28 -5.14 6.15 9.10
N THR A 29 -5.47 5.12 9.89
CA THR A 29 -6.33 5.30 11.05
C THR A 29 -5.67 6.20 12.08
N HIS A 30 -4.40 5.94 12.39
CA HIS A 30 -3.61 6.75 13.33
C HIS A 30 -3.53 8.20 12.85
N TYR A 31 -3.15 8.43 11.60
CA TYR A 31 -3.04 9.77 11.04
C TYR A 31 -4.37 10.51 11.12
N SER A 32 -5.49 9.83 10.84
CA SER A 32 -6.81 10.46 10.88
C SER A 32 -7.16 11.00 12.26
N LEU A 33 -6.59 10.41 13.32
CA LEU A 33 -6.80 10.84 14.70
C LEU A 33 -5.88 12.00 15.09
N MET A 34 -4.80 12.22 14.34
CA MET A 34 -3.74 13.16 14.70
C MET A 34 -3.75 14.46 13.90
N VAL A 35 -4.64 14.61 12.94
CA VAL A 35 -4.75 15.86 12.17
C VAL A 35 -5.53 16.89 12.96
N PHE A 36 -4.88 18.02 13.26
CA PHE A 36 -5.48 19.15 13.97
C PHE A 36 -5.40 20.40 13.09
N GLY A 37 -6.25 21.37 13.40
CA GLY A 37 -6.27 22.66 12.72
C GLY A 37 -7.37 22.76 11.66
N TYR A 38 -7.38 23.86 10.94
CA TYR A 38 -8.48 24.23 10.03
C TYR A 38 -8.67 23.26 8.86
N ASN A 39 -7.63 22.56 8.47
CA ASN A 39 -7.67 21.63 7.33
C ASN A 39 -8.09 20.20 7.71
N ARG A 40 -8.47 20.01 8.98
CA ARG A 40 -8.77 18.68 9.52
C ARG A 40 -9.86 17.93 8.74
N ILE A 41 -10.98 18.58 8.48
CA ILE A 41 -12.18 17.90 7.95
C ILE A 41 -11.90 17.18 6.62
N PRO A 42 -11.42 17.83 5.56
CA PRO A 42 -11.16 17.14 4.30
C PRO A 42 -10.02 16.12 4.39
N ILE A 43 -8.97 16.42 5.15
CA ILE A 43 -7.81 15.52 5.29
C ILE A 43 -8.18 14.25 6.06
N VAL A 44 -8.94 14.37 7.14
CA VAL A 44 -9.39 13.21 7.93
C VAL A 44 -10.26 12.27 7.08
N SER A 45 -11.18 12.82 6.29
CA SER A 45 -12.02 12.04 5.39
C SER A 45 -11.17 11.26 4.37
N TRP A 46 -10.19 11.92 3.77
CA TRP A 46 -9.27 11.30 2.83
C TRP A 46 -8.45 10.18 3.48
N LEU A 47 -7.92 10.41 4.69
CA LEU A 47 -7.15 9.40 5.45
C LEU A 47 -8.01 8.18 5.81
N LYS A 48 -9.24 8.40 6.25
CA LYS A 48 -10.17 7.30 6.56
C LYS A 48 -10.50 6.48 5.32
N GLY A 49 -10.69 7.13 4.17
CA GLY A 49 -10.90 6.45 2.90
C GLY A 49 -9.69 5.58 2.52
N ASN A 50 -8.49 6.07 2.76
CA ASN A 50 -7.26 5.29 2.52
C ASN A 50 -7.15 4.08 3.44
N ALA A 51 -7.57 4.20 4.71
CA ALA A 51 -7.60 3.07 5.64
C ALA A 51 -8.55 1.97 5.15
N GLU A 52 -9.75 2.35 4.68
CA GLU A 52 -10.73 1.41 4.13
C GLU A 52 -10.20 0.73 2.86
N GLU A 53 -9.59 1.48 1.97
CA GLU A 53 -9.00 0.95 0.74
C GLU A 53 -7.86 -0.03 1.05
N SER A 54 -6.98 0.30 1.99
CA SER A 54 -5.91 -0.59 2.43
C SER A 54 -6.45 -1.91 2.99
N LEU A 55 -7.56 -1.85 3.73
CA LEU A 55 -8.21 -3.07 4.24
C LEU A 55 -8.73 -3.95 3.10
N GLN A 56 -9.37 -3.36 2.10
CA GLN A 56 -9.83 -4.09 0.93
C GLN A 56 -8.67 -4.74 0.17
N HIS A 57 -7.56 -4.02 0.02
CA HIS A 57 -6.36 -4.55 -0.63
C HIS A 57 -5.74 -5.70 0.17
N ALA A 58 -5.72 -5.60 1.50
CA ALA A 58 -5.25 -6.67 2.37
C ALA A 58 -6.10 -7.93 2.25
N GLN A 59 -7.41 -7.77 2.24
CA GLN A 59 -8.35 -8.87 2.07
C GLN A 59 -8.17 -9.57 0.72
N LYS A 60 -7.99 -8.81 -0.36
CA LYS A 60 -7.77 -9.37 -1.69
C LYS A 60 -6.45 -10.16 -1.75
N ALA A 61 -5.38 -9.64 -1.17
CA ALA A 61 -4.11 -10.37 -1.08
C ALA A 61 -4.26 -11.66 -0.29
N GLY A 62 -4.99 -11.63 0.82
CA GLY A 62 -5.28 -12.82 1.64
C GLY A 62 -6.08 -13.87 0.86
N GLU A 63 -7.08 -13.45 0.07
CA GLU A 63 -7.84 -14.35 -0.79
C GLU A 63 -6.93 -15.02 -1.84
N MET A 64 -5.96 -14.29 -2.39
CA MET A 64 -4.99 -14.88 -3.31
C MET A 64 -4.08 -15.89 -2.62
N VAL A 65 -3.70 -15.63 -1.36
CA VAL A 65 -2.90 -16.59 -0.56
C VAL A 65 -3.64 -17.91 -0.40
N THR A 66 -4.91 -17.88 0.01
CA THR A 66 -5.70 -19.10 0.20
C THR A 66 -6.04 -19.78 -1.12
N LEU A 67 -6.24 -19.01 -2.19
CA LEU A 67 -6.43 -19.57 -3.54
C LEU A 67 -5.23 -20.45 -3.94
N LEU A 68 -4.01 -20.05 -3.56
CA LEU A 68 -2.80 -20.81 -3.82
C LEU A 68 -2.55 -21.93 -2.80
N GLY A 69 -3.43 -22.13 -1.83
CA GLY A 69 -3.28 -23.14 -0.79
C GLY A 69 -2.34 -22.70 0.34
N GLY A 70 -2.04 -21.41 0.45
CA GLY A 70 -1.20 -20.87 1.51
C GLY A 70 -1.98 -20.45 2.74
N HIS A 71 -1.24 -20.08 3.77
CA HIS A 71 -1.80 -19.59 5.04
C HIS A 71 -1.59 -18.07 5.13
N PRO A 72 -2.68 -17.29 5.26
CA PRO A 72 -2.55 -15.84 5.41
C PRO A 72 -1.77 -15.47 6.69
N SER A 73 -0.87 -14.50 6.56
CA SER A 73 -0.06 -14.02 7.67
C SER A 73 -0.92 -13.38 8.77
N LEU A 74 -0.49 -13.55 10.03
CA LEU A 74 -1.08 -12.84 11.18
C LEU A 74 -0.25 -11.61 11.57
N LYS A 75 0.78 -11.27 10.79
CA LYS A 75 1.65 -10.13 11.06
C LYS A 75 1.16 -8.91 10.31
N ILE A 76 1.63 -7.75 10.74
CA ILE A 76 1.50 -6.50 9.97
C ILE A 76 2.90 -6.03 9.59
N GLY A 77 2.97 -5.23 8.52
CA GLY A 77 4.23 -4.63 8.09
C GLY A 77 4.76 -3.60 9.07
N ALA A 78 5.97 -3.14 8.83
CA ALA A 78 6.63 -2.16 9.67
C ALA A 78 5.79 -0.87 9.80
N LEU A 79 5.65 -0.39 11.03
CA LEU A 79 5.03 0.89 11.33
C LEU A 79 6.14 1.89 11.60
N LEU A 80 6.21 2.92 10.76
CA LEU A 80 7.12 4.02 10.96
C LEU A 80 6.42 5.06 11.84
N GLU A 81 7.01 5.41 12.97
CA GLU A 81 6.50 6.47 13.83
C GLU A 81 7.59 7.51 14.06
N THR A 82 7.36 8.70 13.55
CA THR A 82 8.28 9.83 13.73
C THR A 82 7.83 10.77 14.84
N GLU A 83 6.62 10.56 15.37
CA GLU A 83 5.96 11.44 16.32
C GLU A 83 5.77 12.87 15.78
N LYS A 84 5.80 13.02 14.46
CA LYS A 84 5.56 14.29 13.77
C LYS A 84 4.20 14.22 13.08
N HIS A 85 3.29 15.10 13.45
CA HIS A 85 1.90 15.03 13.01
C HIS A 85 1.42 16.30 12.29
N ASP A 86 2.35 17.14 11.84
CA ASP A 86 2.04 18.14 10.83
C ASP A 86 1.57 17.46 9.56
N ILE A 87 0.63 18.06 8.82
CA ILE A 87 0.05 17.46 7.62
C ILE A 87 1.14 17.07 6.61
N GLY A 88 2.14 17.94 6.42
CA GLY A 88 3.25 17.67 5.53
C GLY A 88 4.04 16.43 5.95
N ASP A 89 4.30 16.25 7.24
CA ASP A 89 5.00 15.07 7.77
C ASP A 89 4.17 13.80 7.59
N ILE A 90 2.88 13.85 7.86
CA ILE A 90 1.95 12.74 7.64
C ILE A 90 1.96 12.33 6.16
N LEU A 91 1.92 13.29 5.25
CA LEU A 91 1.93 13.02 3.81
C LEU A 91 3.26 12.43 3.36
N ARG A 92 4.40 12.87 3.88
CA ARG A 92 5.72 12.30 3.57
C ARG A 92 5.83 10.86 4.05
N GLU A 93 5.39 10.56 5.27
CA GLU A 93 5.35 9.18 5.77
C GLU A 93 4.41 8.31 4.93
N SER A 94 3.25 8.85 4.54
CA SER A 94 2.30 8.16 3.67
C SER A 94 2.93 7.83 2.32
N LEU A 95 3.65 8.79 1.72
CA LEU A 95 4.32 8.59 0.44
C LEU A 95 5.35 7.45 0.53
N GLU A 96 6.15 7.43 1.59
CA GLU A 96 7.14 6.38 1.80
C GLU A 96 6.49 5.00 1.97
N HIS A 97 5.42 4.94 2.76
CA HIS A 97 4.65 3.71 2.94
C HIS A 97 4.08 3.21 1.60
N GLU A 98 3.48 4.09 0.80
CA GLU A 98 2.88 3.71 -0.48
C GLU A 98 3.94 3.23 -1.48
N LYS A 99 5.11 3.85 -1.49
CA LYS A 99 6.24 3.38 -2.32
C LYS A 99 6.70 1.99 -1.91
N SER A 100 6.72 1.69 -0.61
CA SER A 100 7.06 0.36 -0.10
C SER A 100 6.02 -0.68 -0.51
N ALA A 101 4.74 -0.35 -0.42
CA ALA A 101 3.65 -1.22 -0.86
C ALA A 101 3.74 -1.48 -2.37
N LEU A 102 3.99 -0.44 -3.16
CA LEU A 102 4.18 -0.56 -4.60
C LEU A 102 5.32 -1.53 -4.94
N ALA A 103 6.45 -1.44 -4.22
CA ALA A 103 7.57 -2.36 -4.41
C ALA A 103 7.17 -3.81 -4.16
N CYS A 104 6.32 -4.09 -3.18
CA CYS A 104 5.81 -5.44 -2.91
C CYS A 104 5.00 -5.98 -4.09
N TYR A 105 4.18 -5.15 -4.73
CA TYR A 105 3.42 -5.57 -5.92
C TYR A 105 4.33 -5.85 -7.12
N HIS A 106 5.39 -5.05 -7.31
CA HIS A 106 6.39 -5.31 -8.34
C HIS A 106 7.13 -6.63 -8.10
N ASP A 107 7.45 -6.95 -6.84
CA ASP A 107 8.08 -8.23 -6.49
C ASP A 107 7.18 -9.40 -6.85
N LEU A 108 5.88 -9.28 -6.57
CA LEU A 108 4.91 -10.30 -6.97
C LEU A 108 4.86 -10.45 -8.49
N LEU A 109 4.84 -9.35 -9.24
CA LEU A 109 4.81 -9.40 -10.69
C LEU A 109 6.00 -10.15 -11.26
N LYS A 110 7.20 -9.92 -10.74
CA LYS A 110 8.41 -10.64 -11.18
C LYS A 110 8.28 -12.15 -11.01
N ILE A 111 7.65 -12.59 -9.92
CA ILE A 111 7.43 -14.02 -9.65
C ILE A 111 6.34 -14.58 -10.56
N ALA A 112 5.27 -13.82 -10.78
CA ALA A 112 4.08 -14.25 -11.52
C ALA A 112 4.29 -14.26 -13.03
N GLU A 113 5.13 -13.37 -13.54
CA GLU A 113 5.30 -13.16 -14.98
C GLU A 113 5.74 -14.43 -15.70
N GLY A 114 4.92 -14.84 -16.68
CA GLY A 114 5.14 -16.08 -17.41
C GLY A 114 4.73 -17.35 -16.65
N ASN A 115 4.29 -17.26 -15.40
CA ASN A 115 3.96 -18.41 -14.55
C ASN A 115 2.49 -18.48 -14.14
N SER A 116 1.83 -17.36 -13.97
CA SER A 116 0.43 -17.30 -13.56
C SER A 116 -0.24 -16.06 -14.10
N VAL A 117 -1.13 -16.23 -15.07
CA VAL A 117 -1.89 -15.11 -15.66
C VAL A 117 -2.73 -14.40 -14.60
N LEU A 118 -3.34 -15.17 -13.70
CA LEU A 118 -4.16 -14.60 -12.63
C LEU A 118 -3.34 -13.63 -11.76
N LEU A 119 -2.17 -14.06 -11.31
CA LEU A 119 -1.30 -13.24 -10.47
C LEU A 119 -0.67 -12.09 -11.25
N GLU A 120 -0.35 -12.28 -12.52
CA GLU A 120 0.14 -11.19 -13.38
C GLU A 120 -0.90 -10.08 -13.47
N GLU A 121 -2.13 -10.41 -13.82
CA GLU A 121 -3.21 -9.43 -13.97
C GLU A 121 -3.54 -8.75 -12.64
N TYR A 122 -3.59 -9.53 -11.56
CA TYR A 122 -3.76 -8.98 -10.22
C TYR A 122 -2.65 -7.98 -9.87
N ALA A 123 -1.40 -8.37 -10.04
CA ALA A 123 -0.25 -7.50 -9.73
C ALA A 123 -0.26 -6.24 -10.58
N ARG A 124 -0.52 -6.35 -11.90
CA ARG A 124 -0.59 -5.19 -12.80
C ARG A 124 -1.69 -4.22 -12.43
N GLU A 125 -2.88 -4.74 -12.13
CA GLU A 125 -4.01 -3.92 -11.68
C GLU A 125 -3.66 -3.15 -10.42
N MET A 126 -3.05 -3.83 -9.44
CA MET A 126 -2.68 -3.22 -8.17
C MET A 126 -1.53 -2.21 -8.33
N ILE A 127 -0.58 -2.46 -9.22
CA ILE A 127 0.48 -1.51 -9.55
C ILE A 127 -0.10 -0.21 -10.08
N VAL A 128 -1.07 -0.29 -11.00
CA VAL A 128 -1.74 0.92 -11.51
C VAL A 128 -2.38 1.71 -10.37
N LYS A 129 -3.13 1.03 -9.51
CA LYS A 129 -3.81 1.69 -8.36
C LYS A 129 -2.81 2.34 -7.41
N GLU A 130 -1.74 1.63 -7.07
CA GLU A 130 -0.72 2.15 -6.15
C GLU A 130 0.08 3.29 -6.76
N GLU A 131 0.41 3.23 -8.04
CA GLU A 131 1.09 4.34 -8.72
C GLU A 131 0.21 5.59 -8.77
N MET A 132 -1.09 5.44 -9.03
CA MET A 132 -2.02 6.55 -8.98
C MET A 132 -2.15 7.13 -7.57
N HIS A 133 -2.09 6.29 -6.55
CA HIS A 133 -2.12 6.73 -5.16
C HIS A 133 -0.84 7.48 -4.77
N VAL A 134 0.32 6.96 -5.17
CA VAL A 134 1.62 7.64 -4.98
C VAL A 134 1.60 9.01 -5.66
N ASP A 135 1.08 9.08 -6.88
CA ASP A 135 0.94 10.34 -7.61
C ASP A 135 0.03 11.34 -6.87
N GLU A 136 -1.10 10.87 -6.34
CA GLU A 136 -2.02 11.69 -5.55
C GLU A 136 -1.30 12.33 -4.35
N VAL A 137 -0.59 11.54 -3.55
CA VAL A 137 0.14 12.04 -2.38
C VAL A 137 1.25 12.99 -2.81
N ASN A 138 1.96 12.68 -3.89
CA ASN A 138 2.98 13.55 -4.45
C ASN A 138 2.38 14.92 -4.84
N LYS A 139 1.22 14.92 -5.50
CA LYS A 139 0.52 16.17 -5.87
C LYS A 139 0.11 16.99 -4.65
N MET A 140 -0.26 16.34 -3.56
CA MET A 140 -0.59 17.04 -2.32
C MET A 140 0.62 17.73 -1.69
N LEU A 141 1.82 17.22 -1.96
CA LEU A 141 3.07 17.77 -1.45
C LEU A 141 3.69 18.84 -2.36
N ARG A 142 3.20 18.98 -3.60
CA ARG A 142 3.66 20.02 -4.52
C ARG A 142 3.22 21.40 -4.06
N ARG A 143 3.96 22.43 -4.47
CA ARG A 143 3.50 23.81 -4.32
C ARG A 143 2.26 24.03 -5.20
N PRO A 144 1.27 24.81 -4.73
CA PRO A 144 0.11 25.10 -5.57
C PRO A 144 0.52 25.65 -6.95
N GLY A 145 0.02 25.00 -7.99
CA GLY A 145 0.31 25.39 -9.40
C GLY A 145 1.64 24.89 -9.96
N ASP A 146 2.44 24.19 -9.18
CA ASP A 146 3.72 23.65 -9.66
C ASP A 146 3.51 22.31 -10.35
N LEU A 147 4.02 22.17 -11.59
CA LEU A 147 3.90 20.94 -12.37
C LEU A 147 4.99 19.92 -12.02
N GLU A 148 6.07 20.34 -11.40
CA GLU A 148 7.16 19.44 -11.05
C GLU A 148 6.78 18.52 -9.89
N PRO A 149 7.09 17.21 -9.98
CA PRO A 149 6.89 16.30 -8.87
C PRO A 149 7.64 16.74 -7.62
N PHE A 150 7.05 16.46 -6.46
CA PHE A 150 7.72 16.65 -5.18
C PHE A 150 8.94 15.73 -5.11
N GLN A 151 10.07 16.29 -4.68
CA GLN A 151 11.32 15.56 -4.46
C GLN A 151 11.75 15.77 -3.01
N GLU A 152 12.11 14.68 -2.35
CA GLU A 152 12.64 14.70 -0.97
C GLU A 152 14.05 15.24 -0.92
#